data_f6a7c45596453cd42a42ad271651f079
#
_entry.id   f6a7c45596453cd42a42ad271651f079
#
_cell.length_a   1.000
_cell.length_b   1.000
_cell.length_c   1.000
_cell.angle_alpha   90.00
_cell.angle_beta   90.00
_cell.angle_gamma   90.00
#
_symmetry.space_group_name_H-M   'P 1'
#
loop_
_entity.id
_entity.type
_entity.pdbx_description
1 polymer ?
#
loop_
_entity_poly.entity_id
_entity_poly.type
_entity_poly.pdbx_seq_one_letter_code
_entity_poly.pdbx_strand_id
1 'polypeptide(L)'
;MFETLVEVFLGMTAGQLIKLIPSTLFQELAVETKVDAQVKKLSGEVMFKLIVFSMLNSNKLSLRVMETFLQSAQFKSFSGYDILESRYNSIRDRICTINAEYFEKLFASIFAIYNKELNEEKALTKTDSTYIALAAKLFSTGMENGDNNKRFVKYSVNLKGSIPSSVKVFTQQRYISEDVALSEVINENEGLKGNTVVFDRGIQSRKSFENFTDSGKWFITRSKLDIRCKTATKKEITNKPAGSTVTIISDEIGKLISGRAVVTNHDYRVIKATIDSSGEPICFVTNMLDEDVYLIASWYKQRWEIEVFFKFIKQHLNANFLVSRDENGIKVMVYMTMILSILIIAYKKINNIKGYKIAKLRFELELDSELIKEIVILCGGDPSKAAHLFSSA
;
A
#
# COMPACT_ATOMS: atom_id res chain seq x y z
N MET A 1 -32.70 1.04 3.07
CA MET A 1 -31.76 0.44 4.05
C MET A 1 -30.28 0.58 3.65
N PHE A 2 -29.95 1.11 2.45
CA PHE A 2 -28.56 1.37 1.99
C PHE A 2 -28.07 2.81 2.26
N GLU A 3 -28.97 3.74 2.47
CA GLU A 3 -28.65 5.16 2.74
C GLU A 3 -28.22 5.43 4.18
N THR A 4 -28.63 4.58 5.13
CA THR A 4 -28.40 4.82 6.57
C THR A 4 -26.99 4.50 7.06
N LEU A 5 -26.19 3.71 6.32
CA LEU A 5 -24.80 3.39 6.72
C LEU A 5 -23.78 4.43 6.26
N VAL A 6 -24.07 5.16 5.17
CA VAL A 6 -23.16 6.21 4.66
C VAL A 6 -23.22 7.48 5.51
N GLU A 7 -24.38 7.76 6.14
CA GLU A 7 -24.54 8.96 6.99
C GLU A 7 -23.80 8.87 8.34
N VAL A 8 -23.51 7.67 8.85
CA VAL A 8 -22.81 7.49 10.14
C VAL A 8 -21.31 7.81 10.05
N PHE A 9 -20.71 7.79 8.84
CA PHE A 9 -19.27 7.98 8.64
C PHE A 9 -18.87 9.36 8.09
N LEU A 10 -19.79 10.22 7.76
CA LEU A 10 -19.49 11.60 7.36
C LEU A 10 -18.99 12.39 8.59
N GLY A 11 -17.66 12.68 8.60
CA GLY A 11 -17.05 13.53 9.61
C GLY A 11 -16.35 12.80 10.76
N MET A 12 -15.81 11.58 10.54
CA MET A 12 -14.96 10.94 11.55
C MET A 12 -13.67 11.70 11.76
N THR A 13 -13.34 11.97 13.04
CA THR A 13 -12.05 12.56 13.41
C THR A 13 -10.92 11.56 13.27
N ALA A 14 -9.69 12.07 13.23
CA ALA A 14 -8.47 11.25 13.18
C ALA A 14 -8.39 10.25 14.34
N GLY A 15 -8.73 10.68 15.57
CA GLY A 15 -8.72 9.81 16.74
C GLY A 15 -9.83 8.76 16.72
N GLN A 16 -11.04 9.11 16.27
CA GLN A 16 -12.11 8.14 16.08
C GLN A 16 -11.70 7.07 15.08
N LEU A 17 -11.01 7.47 14.01
CA LEU A 17 -10.53 6.57 13.00
C LEU A 17 -9.48 5.59 13.58
N ILE A 18 -8.51 6.08 14.33
CA ILE A 18 -7.53 5.21 15.01
C ILE A 18 -8.21 4.24 15.99
N LYS A 19 -9.25 4.67 16.69
CA LYS A 19 -10.02 3.84 17.63
C LYS A 19 -10.81 2.70 16.98
N LEU A 20 -10.96 2.69 15.64
CA LEU A 20 -11.48 1.50 14.92
C LEU A 20 -10.54 0.30 15.03
N ILE A 21 -9.26 0.51 15.35
CA ILE A 21 -8.31 -0.57 15.63
C ILE A 21 -8.56 -1.02 17.07
N PRO A 22 -9.07 -2.26 17.29
CA PRO A 22 -9.35 -2.74 18.63
C PRO A 22 -8.08 -2.80 19.48
N SER A 23 -8.12 -2.30 20.70
CA SER A 23 -6.96 -2.38 21.61
C SER A 23 -6.56 -3.83 21.92
N THR A 24 -7.53 -4.76 21.93
CA THR A 24 -7.29 -6.19 22.11
C THR A 24 -6.43 -6.79 21.01
N LEU A 25 -6.51 -6.28 19.79
CA LEU A 25 -5.72 -6.75 18.65
C LEU A 25 -4.21 -6.69 18.93
N PHE A 26 -3.73 -5.63 19.57
CA PHE A 26 -2.31 -5.50 19.91
C PHE A 26 -1.86 -6.60 20.87
N GLN A 27 -2.69 -6.94 21.85
CA GLN A 27 -2.40 -7.96 22.85
C GLN A 27 -2.49 -9.37 22.26
N GLU A 28 -3.52 -9.66 21.47
CA GLU A 28 -3.71 -10.94 20.77
C GLU A 28 -2.52 -11.25 19.87
N LEU A 29 -2.12 -10.29 19.03
CA LEU A 29 -0.96 -10.43 18.17
C LEU A 29 0.36 -10.50 18.94
N ALA A 30 0.46 -9.82 20.09
CA ALA A 30 1.65 -9.90 20.93
C ALA A 30 1.84 -11.29 21.53
N VAL A 31 0.76 -11.96 21.94
CA VAL A 31 0.80 -13.35 22.41
C VAL A 31 1.14 -14.30 21.25
N GLU A 32 0.47 -14.16 20.12
CA GLU A 32 0.65 -15.04 18.97
C GLU A 32 2.08 -15.00 18.41
N THR A 33 2.64 -13.80 18.25
CA THR A 33 3.97 -13.61 17.65
C THR A 33 5.10 -13.62 18.68
N LYS A 34 4.77 -13.67 19.98
CA LYS A 34 5.71 -13.53 21.10
C LYS A 34 6.58 -12.27 21.00
N VAL A 35 6.05 -11.21 20.38
CA VAL A 35 6.81 -9.97 20.11
C VAL A 35 7.33 -9.33 21.38
N ASP A 36 6.63 -9.49 22.50
CA ASP A 36 6.97 -8.87 23.80
C ASP A 36 7.65 -9.83 24.78
N ALA A 37 8.08 -11.01 24.31
CA ALA A 37 8.84 -11.94 25.16
C ALA A 37 10.11 -11.27 25.70
N GLN A 38 10.24 -11.18 27.03
CA GLN A 38 11.35 -10.57 27.77
C GLN A 38 11.51 -9.04 27.54
N VAL A 39 10.51 -8.35 26.96
CA VAL A 39 10.54 -6.91 26.75
C VAL A 39 10.00 -6.15 27.94
N LYS A 40 10.75 -5.14 28.42
CA LYS A 40 10.38 -4.35 29.62
C LYS A 40 9.73 -3.00 29.29
N LYS A 41 10.16 -2.33 28.23
CA LYS A 41 9.78 -0.91 27.96
C LYS A 41 9.18 -0.69 26.56
N LEU A 42 9.80 -1.24 25.53
CA LEU A 42 9.43 -1.00 24.14
C LEU A 42 8.64 -2.18 23.57
N SER A 43 7.42 -2.38 24.08
CA SER A 43 6.52 -3.43 23.57
C SER A 43 6.14 -3.18 22.11
N GLY A 44 5.55 -4.19 21.46
CA GLY A 44 5.06 -4.08 20.10
C GLY A 44 4.08 -2.92 19.91
N GLU A 45 3.15 -2.76 20.84
CA GLU A 45 2.18 -1.66 20.83
C GLU A 45 2.85 -0.29 21.04
N VAL A 46 3.80 -0.19 21.97
CA VAL A 46 4.57 1.05 22.18
C VAL A 46 5.36 1.41 20.94
N MET A 47 6.02 0.44 20.31
CA MET A 47 6.76 0.67 19.07
C MET A 47 5.84 1.08 17.92
N PHE A 48 4.67 0.46 17.79
CA PHE A 48 3.64 0.88 16.84
C PHE A 48 3.26 2.34 17.04
N LYS A 49 2.85 2.71 18.24
CA LYS A 49 2.44 4.08 18.56
C LYS A 49 3.57 5.09 18.36
N LEU A 50 4.80 4.74 18.76
CA LEU A 50 5.97 5.61 18.59
C LEU A 50 6.29 5.85 17.11
N ILE A 51 6.26 4.81 16.29
CA ILE A 51 6.56 4.94 14.85
C ILE A 51 5.45 5.77 14.17
N VAL A 52 4.17 5.48 14.42
CA VAL A 52 3.04 6.25 13.86
C VAL A 52 3.15 7.72 14.25
N PHE A 53 3.30 8.01 15.53
CA PHE A 53 3.43 9.38 16.05
C PHE A 53 4.61 10.11 15.40
N SER A 54 5.75 9.45 15.33
CA SER A 54 6.97 10.05 14.75
C SER A 54 6.85 10.30 13.24
N MET A 55 6.20 9.40 12.50
CA MET A 55 5.97 9.56 11.05
C MET A 55 4.97 10.66 10.73
N LEU A 56 3.98 10.87 11.60
CA LEU A 56 3.03 11.98 11.49
C LEU A 56 3.74 13.32 11.76
N ASN A 57 4.41 13.44 12.90
CA ASN A 57 4.92 14.69 13.42
C ASN A 57 6.34 15.08 12.93
N SER A 58 6.90 14.34 11.97
CA SER A 58 8.23 14.64 11.43
C SER A 58 8.28 14.56 9.91
N ASN A 59 8.85 15.58 9.29
CA ASN A 59 9.14 15.59 7.85
C ASN A 59 10.37 14.74 7.48
N LYS A 60 11.24 14.44 8.46
CA LYS A 60 12.44 13.63 8.27
C LYS A 60 12.66 12.75 9.50
N LEU A 61 12.20 11.53 9.40
CA LEU A 61 12.30 10.57 10.49
C LEU A 61 13.74 10.17 10.77
N SER A 62 14.12 10.14 12.04
CA SER A 62 15.39 9.60 12.53
C SER A 62 15.23 9.02 13.93
N LEU A 63 16.16 8.16 14.34
CA LEU A 63 16.13 7.54 15.68
C LEU A 63 16.19 8.59 16.82
N ARG A 64 16.92 9.69 16.61
CA ARG A 64 16.99 10.80 17.60
C ARG A 64 15.68 11.57 17.68
N VAL A 65 15.01 11.77 16.55
CA VAL A 65 13.66 12.35 16.52
C VAL A 65 12.68 11.45 17.28
N MET A 66 12.75 10.13 17.08
CA MET A 66 11.92 9.16 17.82
C MET A 66 12.20 9.19 19.33
N GLU A 67 13.48 9.31 19.75
CA GLU A 67 13.86 9.48 21.15
C GLU A 67 13.23 10.74 21.75
N THR A 68 13.31 11.86 21.03
CA THR A 68 12.72 13.13 21.48
C THR A 68 11.21 13.02 21.65
N PHE A 69 10.51 12.39 20.69
CA PHE A 69 9.08 12.17 20.79
C PHE A 69 8.71 11.22 21.94
N LEU A 70 9.45 10.13 22.12
CA LEU A 70 9.19 9.17 23.21
C LEU A 70 9.18 9.84 24.59
N GLN A 71 9.98 10.89 24.77
CA GLN A 71 10.09 11.66 26.02
C GLN A 71 9.07 12.80 26.13
N SER A 72 8.37 13.13 25.03
CA SER A 72 7.44 14.27 24.99
C SER A 72 6.13 13.99 25.72
N ALA A 73 5.55 15.04 26.31
CA ALA A 73 4.23 14.96 26.93
C ALA A 73 3.14 14.59 25.94
N GLN A 74 3.26 15.06 24.70
CA GLN A 74 2.32 14.74 23.63
C GLN A 74 2.31 13.23 23.31
N PHE A 75 3.48 12.59 23.22
CA PHE A 75 3.52 11.14 22.98
C PHE A 75 3.00 10.35 24.18
N LYS A 76 3.30 10.77 25.43
CA LYS A 76 2.76 10.12 26.64
C LYS A 76 1.24 10.15 26.64
N SER A 77 0.64 11.29 26.33
CA SER A 77 -0.81 11.42 26.18
C SER A 77 -1.35 10.56 25.04
N PHE A 78 -0.75 10.63 23.85
CA PHE A 78 -1.16 9.83 22.69
C PHE A 78 -1.06 8.32 22.95
N SER A 79 0.00 7.88 23.59
CA SER A 79 0.25 6.44 23.80
C SER A 79 -0.50 5.87 25.00
N GLY A 80 -0.81 6.69 25.99
CA GLY A 80 -1.31 6.26 27.30
C GLY A 80 -0.25 5.56 28.17
N TYR A 81 1.03 5.64 27.76
CA TYR A 81 2.14 5.01 28.49
C TYR A 81 3.08 6.07 29.06
N ASP A 82 3.38 5.96 30.36
CA ASP A 82 4.48 6.70 30.99
C ASP A 82 5.77 5.88 30.88
N ILE A 83 6.43 6.00 29.73
CA ILE A 83 7.67 5.26 29.47
C ILE A 83 8.82 6.12 29.97
N LEU A 84 9.42 5.65 31.03
CA LEU A 84 10.66 6.20 31.53
C LEU A 84 11.81 5.90 30.55
N GLU A 85 12.51 6.91 30.17
CA GLU A 85 13.76 6.98 29.39
C GLU A 85 14.16 5.74 28.57
N SER A 86 14.04 5.84 27.27
CA SER A 86 14.74 4.95 26.33
C SER A 86 15.49 5.81 25.31
N ARG A 87 16.78 5.50 25.12
CA ARG A 87 17.64 6.23 24.20
C ARG A 87 17.51 5.69 22.77
N TYR A 88 17.92 6.48 21.80
CA TYR A 88 17.86 6.13 20.39
C TYR A 88 18.54 4.78 20.04
N ASN A 89 19.57 4.36 20.79
CA ASN A 89 20.20 3.05 20.62
C ASN A 89 19.24 1.91 20.98
N SER A 90 18.51 2.03 22.10
CA SER A 90 17.50 1.02 22.48
C SER A 90 16.36 0.95 21.47
N ILE A 91 15.93 2.09 20.91
CA ILE A 91 14.93 2.14 19.84
C ILE A 91 15.46 1.43 18.59
N ARG A 92 16.73 1.72 18.19
CA ARG A 92 17.39 1.06 17.05
C ARG A 92 17.43 -0.45 17.25
N ASP A 93 17.96 -0.89 18.39
CA ASP A 93 18.14 -2.32 18.68
C ASP A 93 16.78 -3.03 18.69
N ARG A 94 15.77 -2.35 19.24
CA ARG A 94 14.40 -2.90 19.23
C ARG A 94 13.84 -3.01 17.81
N ILE A 95 13.99 -2.00 16.95
CA ILE A 95 13.54 -2.07 15.54
C ILE A 95 14.24 -3.21 14.79
N CYS A 96 15.52 -3.46 15.06
CA CYS A 96 16.26 -4.54 14.42
C CYS A 96 15.87 -5.94 14.93
N THR A 97 15.41 -6.06 16.19
CA THR A 97 15.15 -7.36 16.84
C THR A 97 13.68 -7.68 17.05
N ILE A 98 12.78 -6.71 16.93
CA ILE A 98 11.33 -6.91 17.09
C ILE A 98 10.82 -7.87 16.01
N ASN A 99 9.94 -8.80 16.37
CA ASN A 99 9.38 -9.71 15.38
C ASN A 99 8.55 -8.97 14.32
N ALA A 100 9.05 -8.90 13.07
CA ALA A 100 8.36 -8.22 11.97
C ALA A 100 7.00 -8.84 11.62
N GLU A 101 6.80 -10.14 11.92
CA GLU A 101 5.52 -10.82 11.72
C GLU A 101 4.37 -10.15 12.51
N TYR A 102 4.68 -9.58 13.68
CA TYR A 102 3.70 -8.80 14.43
C TYR A 102 3.14 -7.64 13.61
N PHE A 103 4.00 -6.87 12.95
CA PHE A 103 3.59 -5.74 12.12
C PHE A 103 2.94 -6.17 10.81
N GLU A 104 3.33 -7.31 10.26
CA GLU A 104 2.69 -7.92 9.11
C GLU A 104 1.23 -8.30 9.40
N LYS A 105 1.00 -9.02 10.50
CA LYS A 105 -0.34 -9.41 10.94
C LYS A 105 -1.19 -8.21 11.35
N LEU A 106 -0.58 -7.23 12.01
CA LEU A 106 -1.24 -5.97 12.35
C LEU A 106 -1.68 -5.22 11.09
N PHE A 107 -0.81 -5.12 10.07
CA PHE A 107 -1.15 -4.54 8.79
C PHE A 107 -2.31 -5.28 8.10
N ALA A 108 -2.27 -6.61 8.07
CA ALA A 108 -3.33 -7.42 7.47
C ALA A 108 -4.68 -7.22 8.18
N SER A 109 -4.68 -7.16 9.51
CA SER A 109 -5.89 -6.93 10.31
C SER A 109 -6.45 -5.51 10.10
N ILE A 110 -5.58 -4.50 10.09
CA ILE A 110 -5.95 -3.11 9.82
C ILE A 110 -6.50 -2.99 8.39
N PHE A 111 -5.85 -3.59 7.40
CA PHE A 111 -6.39 -3.64 6.04
C PHE A 111 -7.80 -4.23 6.02
N ALA A 112 -8.03 -5.36 6.68
CA ALA A 112 -9.35 -6.01 6.69
C ALA A 112 -10.44 -5.09 7.27
N ILE A 113 -10.16 -4.40 8.38
CA ILE A 113 -11.07 -3.42 8.99
C ILE A 113 -11.42 -2.31 7.98
N TYR A 114 -10.43 -1.62 7.46
CA TYR A 114 -10.67 -0.44 6.61
C TYR A 114 -11.16 -0.79 5.21
N ASN A 115 -10.80 -1.95 4.66
CA ASN A 115 -11.33 -2.42 3.39
C ASN A 115 -12.86 -2.61 3.44
N LYS A 116 -13.36 -3.13 4.57
CA LYS A 116 -14.78 -3.25 4.84
C LYS A 116 -15.45 -1.86 5.00
N GLU A 117 -14.85 -1.01 5.84
CA GLU A 117 -15.37 0.34 6.11
C GLU A 117 -15.44 1.22 4.84
N LEU A 118 -14.49 1.05 3.93
CA LEU A 118 -14.45 1.80 2.68
C LEU A 118 -15.24 1.16 1.53
N ASN A 119 -15.90 0.01 1.75
CA ASN A 119 -16.63 -0.76 0.73
C ASN A 119 -15.76 -1.12 -0.49
N GLU A 120 -14.48 -1.42 -0.29
CA GLU A 120 -13.55 -1.76 -1.37
C GLU A 120 -13.35 -3.26 -1.58
N GLU A 121 -14.20 -4.10 -1.01
CA GLU A 121 -14.08 -5.57 -1.06
C GLU A 121 -14.11 -6.14 -2.49
N LYS A 122 -14.87 -5.51 -3.38
CA LYS A 122 -14.96 -5.86 -4.82
C LYS A 122 -14.10 -4.99 -5.72
N ALA A 123 -13.25 -4.15 -5.15
CA ALA A 123 -12.44 -3.23 -5.92
C ALA A 123 -11.31 -3.95 -6.66
N LEU A 124 -10.91 -3.36 -7.79
CA LEU A 124 -9.79 -3.81 -8.59
C LEU A 124 -8.47 -3.75 -7.81
N THR A 125 -7.62 -4.75 -7.98
CA THR A 125 -6.27 -4.75 -7.41
C THR A 125 -5.25 -4.27 -8.44
N LYS A 126 -4.46 -3.26 -8.08
CA LYS A 126 -3.33 -2.77 -8.88
C LYS A 126 -2.05 -3.25 -8.22
N THR A 127 -1.14 -3.81 -9.00
CA THR A 127 0.14 -4.35 -8.49
C THR A 127 1.30 -3.66 -9.18
N ASP A 128 2.23 -3.15 -8.39
CA ASP A 128 3.45 -2.53 -8.90
C ASP A 128 4.55 -2.54 -7.83
N SER A 129 5.78 -2.25 -8.25
CA SER A 129 6.95 -2.21 -7.38
C SER A 129 7.56 -0.82 -7.33
N THR A 130 8.22 -0.55 -6.21
CA THR A 130 9.04 0.64 -6.08
C THR A 130 10.32 0.34 -5.33
N TYR A 131 11.30 1.25 -5.44
CA TYR A 131 12.62 1.11 -4.84
C TYR A 131 12.86 2.18 -3.79
N ILE A 132 13.60 1.78 -2.73
CA ILE A 132 14.24 2.70 -1.81
C ILE A 132 15.74 2.57 -2.02
N ALA A 133 16.39 3.68 -2.34
CA ALA A 133 17.83 3.74 -2.47
C ALA A 133 18.47 3.78 -1.07
N LEU A 134 19.48 2.96 -0.87
CA LEU A 134 20.26 2.88 0.35
C LEU A 134 21.68 3.37 0.07
N ALA A 135 22.27 4.14 0.99
CA ALA A 135 23.67 4.53 0.86
C ALA A 135 24.59 3.29 0.98
N ALA A 136 25.30 2.92 -0.08
CA ALA A 136 26.01 1.65 -0.24
C ALA A 136 26.99 1.32 0.90
N LYS A 137 27.65 2.33 1.49
CA LYS A 137 28.63 2.13 2.56
C LYS A 137 28.05 1.59 3.89
N LEU A 138 26.74 1.48 3.99
CA LEU A 138 26.06 1.25 5.27
C LEU A 138 25.24 -0.05 5.31
N PHE A 139 25.13 -0.77 4.18
CA PHE A 139 24.27 -1.94 4.06
C PHE A 139 25.03 -3.14 3.54
N SER A 140 25.00 -4.23 4.31
CA SER A 140 25.36 -5.57 3.84
C SER A 140 24.26 -6.19 2.97
N THR A 141 23.04 -5.64 3.04
CA THR A 141 21.80 -6.14 2.45
C THR A 141 21.32 -5.19 1.35
N GLY A 142 20.68 -5.73 0.30
CA GLY A 142 20.12 -4.97 -0.80
C GLY A 142 20.70 -5.34 -2.17
N MET A 143 19.99 -4.94 -3.21
CA MET A 143 20.29 -5.23 -4.61
C MET A 143 21.19 -4.16 -5.23
N GLU A 144 22.06 -4.55 -6.14
CA GLU A 144 22.93 -3.66 -6.92
C GLU A 144 22.31 -3.43 -8.30
N ASN A 145 22.24 -2.19 -8.74
CA ASN A 145 21.70 -1.82 -10.05
C ASN A 145 22.70 -0.95 -10.82
N GLY A 146 23.84 -1.54 -11.19
CA GLY A 146 24.84 -0.91 -12.07
C GLY A 146 25.53 0.37 -11.54
N ASP A 147 25.03 0.97 -10.48
CA ASP A 147 25.61 2.13 -9.82
C ASP A 147 26.40 1.64 -8.59
N ASN A 148 27.72 1.61 -8.71
CA ASN A 148 28.66 1.00 -7.74
C ASN A 148 28.60 1.57 -6.31
N ASN A 149 27.80 2.59 -6.07
CA ASN A 149 27.71 3.27 -4.78
C ASN A 149 26.32 3.25 -4.14
N LYS A 150 25.33 2.57 -4.75
CA LYS A 150 23.98 2.51 -4.22
C LYS A 150 23.47 1.08 -4.19
N ARG A 151 22.86 0.71 -3.09
CA ARG A 151 22.03 -0.49 -2.98
C ARG A 151 20.57 -0.10 -2.90
N PHE A 152 19.71 -1.03 -3.31
CA PHE A 152 18.27 -0.80 -3.38
C PHE A 152 17.54 -1.92 -2.65
N VAL A 153 16.50 -1.53 -1.95
CA VAL A 153 15.46 -2.46 -1.50
C VAL A 153 14.23 -2.22 -2.37
N LYS A 154 13.71 -3.27 -2.96
CA LYS A 154 12.45 -3.24 -3.70
C LYS A 154 11.33 -3.66 -2.77
N TYR A 155 10.20 -3.02 -2.84
CA TYR A 155 8.97 -3.54 -2.30
C TYR A 155 7.85 -3.43 -3.33
N SER A 156 7.07 -4.52 -3.41
CA SER A 156 5.92 -4.61 -4.31
C SER A 156 4.66 -4.55 -3.50
N VAL A 157 3.69 -3.77 -3.96
CA VAL A 157 2.43 -3.51 -3.27
C VAL A 157 1.27 -3.96 -4.13
N ASN A 158 0.31 -4.62 -3.51
CA ASN A 158 -1.02 -4.79 -4.05
C ASN A 158 -1.92 -3.69 -3.46
N LEU A 159 -2.42 -2.81 -4.30
CA LEU A 159 -3.34 -1.75 -3.94
C LEU A 159 -4.76 -2.18 -4.32
N LYS A 160 -5.58 -2.57 -3.35
CA LYS A 160 -6.99 -2.93 -3.56
C LYS A 160 -7.85 -1.68 -3.42
N GLY A 161 -8.56 -1.34 -4.49
CA GLY A 161 -9.19 -0.03 -4.53
C GLY A 161 -8.16 1.08 -4.29
N SER A 162 -8.26 1.81 -3.19
CA SER A 162 -7.37 2.91 -2.85
C SER A 162 -6.35 2.59 -1.76
N ILE A 163 -6.48 1.45 -1.04
CA ILE A 163 -5.64 1.11 0.11
C ILE A 163 -4.72 -0.10 -0.17
N PRO A 164 -3.50 -0.14 0.40
CA PRO A 164 -2.61 -1.28 0.25
C PRO A 164 -3.19 -2.51 0.96
N SER A 165 -3.31 -3.62 0.21
CA SER A 165 -3.82 -4.90 0.71
C SER A 165 -2.72 -5.88 1.08
N SER A 166 -1.58 -5.80 0.41
CA SER A 166 -0.39 -6.56 0.76
C SER A 166 0.88 -5.83 0.30
N VAL A 167 1.99 -6.14 0.95
CA VAL A 167 3.31 -5.64 0.57
C VAL A 167 4.34 -6.73 0.78
N LYS A 168 5.28 -6.85 -0.16
CA LYS A 168 6.41 -7.77 -0.04
C LYS A 168 7.72 -7.02 -0.26
N VAL A 169 8.67 -7.22 0.65
CA VAL A 169 9.98 -6.57 0.62
C VAL A 169 11.01 -7.53 0.06
N PHE A 170 11.81 -7.07 -0.89
CA PHE A 170 12.83 -7.83 -1.57
C PHE A 170 14.22 -7.19 -1.39
N THR A 171 15.17 -8.01 -0.96
CA THR A 171 16.56 -7.63 -0.71
C THR A 171 17.56 -8.43 -1.57
N GLN A 172 17.12 -9.56 -2.15
CA GLN A 172 17.97 -10.45 -2.93
C GLN A 172 18.08 -10.00 -4.39
N GLN A 173 19.27 -10.15 -4.99
CA GLN A 173 19.60 -9.70 -6.34
C GLN A 173 18.66 -10.21 -7.45
N ARG A 174 18.12 -11.42 -7.33
CA ARG A 174 17.19 -11.99 -8.32
C ARG A 174 15.93 -11.15 -8.53
N TYR A 175 15.52 -10.41 -7.52
CA TYR A 175 14.30 -9.58 -7.56
C TYR A 175 14.51 -8.19 -8.16
N ILE A 176 15.70 -7.89 -8.67
CA ILE A 176 15.90 -6.71 -9.50
C ILE A 176 15.01 -6.77 -10.75
N SER A 177 14.78 -7.99 -11.26
CA SER A 177 13.82 -8.25 -12.33
C SER A 177 12.40 -7.98 -11.84
N GLU A 178 11.69 -7.13 -12.58
CA GLU A 178 10.27 -6.81 -12.35
C GLU A 178 9.41 -8.06 -12.53
N ASP A 179 9.69 -8.83 -13.60
CA ASP A 179 8.95 -10.06 -13.93
C ASP A 179 9.01 -11.08 -12.79
N VAL A 180 10.17 -11.22 -12.14
CA VAL A 180 10.36 -12.15 -11.02
C VAL A 180 9.63 -11.63 -9.76
N ALA A 181 9.84 -10.38 -9.41
CA ALA A 181 9.29 -9.81 -8.18
C ALA A 181 7.75 -9.72 -8.20
N LEU A 182 7.18 -9.15 -9.28
CA LEU A 182 5.73 -9.00 -9.39
C LEU A 182 5.02 -10.35 -9.58
N SER A 183 5.61 -11.28 -10.37
CA SER A 183 5.03 -12.61 -10.54
C SER A 183 4.95 -13.36 -9.22
N GLU A 184 5.96 -13.24 -8.36
CA GLU A 184 5.95 -13.86 -7.03
C GLU A 184 4.85 -13.28 -6.14
N VAL A 185 4.74 -11.94 -6.10
CA VAL A 185 3.69 -11.25 -5.30
C VAL A 185 2.28 -11.63 -5.74
N ILE A 186 2.06 -11.74 -7.05
CA ILE A 186 0.74 -12.12 -7.58
C ILE A 186 0.46 -13.61 -7.31
N ASN A 187 1.46 -14.49 -7.53
CA ASN A 187 1.28 -15.93 -7.33
C ASN A 187 1.00 -16.31 -5.88
N GLU A 188 1.74 -15.74 -4.94
CA GLU A 188 1.62 -16.08 -3.52
C GLU A 188 0.38 -15.46 -2.83
N ASN A 189 -0.24 -14.45 -3.42
CA ASN A 189 -1.40 -13.82 -2.83
C ASN A 189 -2.69 -14.58 -3.16
N GLU A 190 -3.12 -15.46 -2.26
CA GLU A 190 -4.37 -16.22 -2.37
C GLU A 190 -5.62 -15.33 -2.40
N GLY A 191 -5.57 -14.15 -1.79
CA GLY A 191 -6.67 -13.17 -1.83
C GLY A 191 -6.95 -12.61 -3.23
N LEU A 192 -6.10 -12.89 -4.21
CA LEU A 192 -6.31 -12.52 -5.61
C LEU A 192 -7.08 -13.57 -6.43
N LYS A 193 -7.32 -14.76 -5.88
CA LYS A 193 -8.10 -15.79 -6.56
C LYS A 193 -9.53 -15.29 -6.80
N GLY A 194 -10.00 -15.39 -8.05
CA GLY A 194 -11.30 -14.86 -8.47
C GLY A 194 -11.37 -13.33 -8.57
N ASN A 195 -10.25 -12.62 -8.34
CA ASN A 195 -10.18 -11.17 -8.45
C ASN A 195 -9.31 -10.73 -9.65
N THR A 196 -9.56 -9.53 -10.14
CA THR A 196 -8.81 -8.95 -11.26
C THR A 196 -7.62 -8.14 -10.75
N VAL A 197 -6.43 -8.48 -11.28
CA VAL A 197 -5.18 -7.78 -11.00
C VAL A 197 -4.76 -6.99 -12.23
N VAL A 198 -4.41 -5.73 -12.02
CA VAL A 198 -3.88 -4.87 -13.10
C VAL A 198 -2.44 -4.50 -12.79
N PHE A 199 -1.56 -4.72 -13.75
CA PHE A 199 -0.13 -4.40 -13.63
C PHE A 199 0.46 -3.87 -14.95
N ASP A 200 1.61 -3.23 -14.86
CA ASP A 200 2.30 -2.73 -16.04
C ASP A 200 3.04 -3.85 -16.77
N ARG A 201 3.58 -3.55 -17.95
CA ARG A 201 4.36 -4.45 -18.81
C ARG A 201 5.66 -4.97 -18.19
N GLY A 202 5.87 -4.79 -16.90
CA GLY A 202 6.99 -5.37 -16.14
C GLY A 202 7.02 -6.90 -16.19
N ILE A 203 5.83 -7.52 -16.27
CA ILE A 203 5.71 -8.98 -16.46
C ILE A 203 5.43 -9.25 -17.94
N GLN A 204 6.37 -9.93 -18.60
CA GLN A 204 6.24 -10.33 -20.00
C GLN A 204 6.34 -11.87 -20.20
N SER A 205 6.61 -12.60 -19.13
CA SER A 205 6.74 -14.07 -19.13
C SER A 205 5.39 -14.73 -19.42
N ARG A 206 5.33 -15.52 -20.50
CA ARG A 206 4.13 -16.30 -20.82
C ARG A 206 3.84 -17.34 -19.75
N LYS A 207 4.90 -17.88 -19.13
CA LYS A 207 4.78 -18.80 -17.99
C LYS A 207 4.10 -18.14 -16.79
N SER A 208 4.40 -16.87 -16.51
CA SER A 208 3.73 -16.13 -15.43
C SER A 208 2.23 -15.97 -15.72
N PHE A 209 1.86 -15.67 -16.97
CA PHE A 209 0.45 -15.57 -17.38
C PHE A 209 -0.28 -16.92 -17.23
N GLU A 210 0.34 -18.03 -17.58
CA GLU A 210 -0.22 -19.37 -17.39
C GLU A 210 -0.42 -19.67 -15.90
N ASN A 211 0.60 -19.42 -15.08
CA ASN A 211 0.47 -19.60 -13.62
C ASN A 211 -0.66 -18.79 -12.99
N PHE A 212 -0.89 -17.56 -13.45
CA PHE A 212 -2.02 -16.73 -12.97
C PHE A 212 -3.34 -17.35 -13.38
N THR A 213 -3.46 -17.80 -14.63
CA THR A 213 -4.66 -18.44 -15.15
C THR A 213 -4.95 -19.75 -14.43
N ASP A 214 -3.95 -20.61 -14.26
CA ASP A 214 -4.05 -21.90 -13.55
C ASP A 214 -4.48 -21.72 -12.10
N SER A 215 -4.04 -20.64 -11.45
CA SER A 215 -4.41 -20.29 -10.07
C SER A 215 -5.73 -19.54 -9.94
N GLY A 216 -6.47 -19.37 -11.04
CA GLY A 216 -7.78 -18.71 -11.06
C GLY A 216 -7.72 -17.21 -10.78
N LYS A 217 -6.64 -16.55 -11.16
CA LYS A 217 -6.45 -15.10 -11.02
C LYS A 217 -6.69 -14.43 -12.36
N TRP A 218 -7.58 -13.46 -12.41
CA TRP A 218 -7.81 -12.64 -13.58
C TRP A 218 -6.77 -11.53 -13.66
N PHE A 219 -6.28 -11.22 -14.85
CA PHE A 219 -5.32 -10.13 -14.99
C PHE A 219 -5.55 -9.28 -16.24
N ILE A 220 -5.10 -8.03 -16.17
CA ILE A 220 -4.99 -7.11 -17.30
C ILE A 220 -3.60 -6.48 -17.25
N THR A 221 -2.87 -6.55 -18.35
CA THR A 221 -1.56 -5.93 -18.47
C THR A 221 -1.38 -5.24 -19.81
N ARG A 222 -0.46 -4.26 -19.85
CA ARG A 222 0.03 -3.71 -21.10
C ARG A 222 1.11 -4.61 -21.70
N SER A 223 1.11 -4.80 -22.99
CA SER A 223 2.13 -5.54 -23.71
C SER A 223 2.79 -4.69 -24.81
N LYS A 224 3.80 -5.26 -25.44
CA LYS A 224 4.40 -4.69 -26.65
C LYS A 224 3.42 -4.81 -27.81
N LEU A 225 3.48 -3.88 -28.75
CA LEU A 225 2.61 -3.86 -29.95
C LEU A 225 2.86 -5.05 -30.88
N ASP A 226 4.09 -5.57 -30.87
CA ASP A 226 4.56 -6.71 -31.69
C ASP A 226 4.32 -8.07 -31.01
N ILE A 227 3.44 -8.12 -29.99
CA ILE A 227 3.09 -9.37 -29.33
C ILE A 227 2.56 -10.38 -30.35
N ARG A 228 3.18 -11.56 -30.35
CA ARG A 228 2.79 -12.64 -31.29
C ARG A 228 1.66 -13.46 -30.67
N CYS A 229 0.55 -13.55 -31.42
CA CYS A 229 -0.61 -14.33 -31.06
C CYS A 229 -0.98 -15.23 -32.24
N LYS A 230 -1.23 -16.52 -31.98
CA LYS A 230 -1.88 -17.41 -32.93
C LYS A 230 -3.39 -17.23 -32.71
N THR A 231 -3.96 -16.28 -33.46
CA THR A 231 -5.36 -15.89 -33.32
C THR A 231 -6.27 -17.06 -33.71
N ALA A 232 -7.16 -17.42 -32.83
CA ALA A 232 -8.23 -18.39 -33.07
C ALA A 232 -9.55 -17.70 -33.44
N THR A 233 -9.85 -16.57 -32.78
CA THR A 233 -11.11 -15.84 -32.94
C THR A 233 -10.85 -14.34 -32.94
N LYS A 234 -11.56 -13.59 -33.79
CA LYS A 234 -11.65 -12.14 -33.74
C LYS A 234 -13.01 -11.78 -33.17
N LYS A 235 -13.01 -10.93 -32.15
CA LYS A 235 -14.25 -10.43 -31.54
C LYS A 235 -14.74 -9.19 -32.28
N GLU A 236 -16.04 -9.04 -32.36
CA GLU A 236 -16.64 -7.79 -32.82
C GLU A 236 -16.39 -6.69 -31.79
N ILE A 237 -16.00 -5.51 -32.28
CA ILE A 237 -15.77 -4.36 -31.42
C ILE A 237 -17.11 -3.70 -31.14
N THR A 238 -17.47 -3.63 -29.87
CA THR A 238 -18.68 -2.95 -29.42
C THR A 238 -18.61 -1.45 -29.67
N ASN A 239 -19.76 -0.78 -29.70
CA ASN A 239 -19.80 0.66 -29.85
C ASN A 239 -19.03 1.34 -28.71
N LYS A 240 -18.22 2.35 -29.07
CA LYS A 240 -17.44 3.12 -28.11
C LYS A 240 -18.37 3.85 -27.13
N PRO A 241 -18.28 3.57 -25.81
CA PRO A 241 -19.09 4.25 -24.83
C PRO A 241 -18.66 5.70 -24.64
N ALA A 242 -19.60 6.56 -24.29
CA ALA A 242 -19.31 7.94 -23.93
C ALA A 242 -18.32 7.99 -22.76
N GLY A 243 -17.28 8.85 -22.87
CA GLY A 243 -16.23 8.97 -21.86
C GLY A 243 -15.09 7.96 -21.96
N SER A 244 -15.12 7.02 -22.91
CA SER A 244 -13.95 6.20 -23.21
C SER A 244 -12.80 7.09 -23.69
N THR A 245 -11.59 6.79 -23.22
CA THR A 245 -10.36 7.52 -23.58
C THR A 245 -9.49 6.78 -24.57
N VAL A 246 -9.99 5.66 -25.10
CA VAL A 246 -9.31 4.84 -26.11
C VAL A 246 -10.27 4.48 -27.24
N THR A 247 -9.72 4.31 -28.44
CA THR A 247 -10.40 3.75 -29.60
C THR A 247 -9.83 2.37 -29.89
N ILE A 248 -10.66 1.34 -29.83
CA ILE A 248 -10.25 -0.05 -30.06
C ILE A 248 -10.05 -0.28 -31.56
N ILE A 249 -8.90 -0.89 -31.93
CA ILE A 249 -8.53 -1.19 -33.32
C ILE A 249 -8.75 -2.66 -33.62
N SER A 250 -8.35 -3.56 -32.71
CA SER A 250 -8.58 -4.99 -32.85
C SER A 250 -8.77 -5.66 -31.51
N ASP A 251 -9.53 -6.75 -31.50
CA ASP A 251 -9.81 -7.57 -30.34
C ASP A 251 -9.77 -9.05 -30.76
N GLU A 252 -8.72 -9.75 -30.31
CA GLU A 252 -8.38 -11.08 -30.78
C GLU A 252 -8.19 -12.02 -29.60
N ILE A 253 -8.69 -13.24 -29.73
CA ILE A 253 -8.48 -14.34 -28.76
C ILE A 253 -7.60 -15.39 -29.44
N GLY A 254 -6.58 -15.85 -28.72
CA GLY A 254 -5.72 -16.93 -29.19
C GLY A 254 -4.55 -17.22 -28.27
N LYS A 255 -3.71 -18.12 -28.70
CA LYS A 255 -2.53 -18.53 -27.92
C LYS A 255 -1.37 -17.59 -28.16
N LEU A 256 -0.73 -17.16 -27.07
CA LEU A 256 0.46 -16.32 -27.17
C LEU A 256 1.68 -17.15 -27.55
N ILE A 257 2.57 -16.53 -28.32
CA ILE A 257 3.83 -17.15 -28.75
C ILE A 257 4.99 -16.43 -28.05
N SER A 258 5.85 -17.19 -27.36
CA SER A 258 7.06 -16.62 -26.72
C SER A 258 8.17 -16.33 -27.76
N GLY A 259 9.24 -15.65 -27.33
CA GLY A 259 10.42 -15.39 -28.16
C GLY A 259 11.10 -16.69 -28.68
N ARG A 260 10.96 -17.80 -27.95
CA ARG A 260 11.47 -19.13 -28.30
C ARG A 260 10.45 -19.98 -29.09
N ALA A 261 9.43 -19.36 -29.68
CA ALA A 261 8.34 -20.04 -30.39
C ALA A 261 7.50 -21.02 -29.57
N VAL A 262 7.59 -20.98 -28.23
CA VAL A 262 6.73 -21.79 -27.36
C VAL A 262 5.35 -21.12 -27.32
N VAL A 263 4.31 -21.92 -27.53
CA VAL A 263 2.90 -21.52 -27.54
C VAL A 263 2.32 -21.76 -26.16
N THR A 264 1.49 -20.84 -25.66
CA THR A 264 0.79 -21.02 -24.38
C THR A 264 -0.26 -22.14 -24.45
N ASN A 265 -0.56 -22.77 -23.29
CA ASN A 265 -1.62 -23.76 -23.20
C ASN A 265 -3.02 -23.10 -23.19
N HIS A 266 -3.14 -21.96 -22.50
CA HIS A 266 -4.37 -21.18 -22.44
C HIS A 266 -4.48 -20.17 -23.58
N ASP A 267 -5.71 -19.82 -23.90
CA ASP A 267 -6.02 -18.69 -24.77
C ASP A 267 -6.02 -17.39 -23.98
N TYR A 268 -5.55 -16.33 -24.62
CA TYR A 268 -5.51 -14.98 -24.07
C TYR A 268 -6.16 -14.01 -25.07
N ARG A 269 -6.68 -12.94 -24.53
CA ARG A 269 -7.23 -11.86 -25.34
C ARG A 269 -6.18 -10.78 -25.54
N VAL A 270 -5.97 -10.39 -26.79
CA VAL A 270 -5.03 -9.34 -27.21
C VAL A 270 -5.84 -8.21 -27.82
N ILE A 271 -5.85 -7.07 -27.17
CA ILE A 271 -6.63 -5.90 -27.55
C ILE A 271 -5.66 -4.79 -27.97
N LYS A 272 -5.76 -4.33 -29.21
CA LYS A 272 -5.01 -3.18 -29.71
C LYS A 272 -5.93 -1.96 -29.77
N ALA A 273 -5.45 -0.84 -29.29
CA ALA A 273 -6.20 0.41 -29.22
C ALA A 273 -5.29 1.60 -29.46
N THR A 274 -5.89 2.77 -29.66
CA THR A 274 -5.21 4.07 -29.70
C THR A 274 -5.72 4.92 -28.55
N ILE A 275 -4.83 5.63 -27.87
CA ILE A 275 -5.18 6.60 -26.83
C ILE A 275 -5.66 7.87 -27.53
N ASP A 276 -6.90 8.29 -27.28
CA ASP A 276 -7.53 9.39 -28.02
C ASP A 276 -6.79 10.73 -27.88
N SER A 277 -6.26 11.01 -26.68
CA SER A 277 -5.60 12.30 -26.39
C SER A 277 -4.23 12.46 -27.02
N SER A 278 -3.51 11.37 -27.25
CA SER A 278 -2.12 11.39 -27.76
C SER A 278 -1.95 10.75 -29.13
N GLY A 279 -2.91 9.96 -29.58
CA GLY A 279 -2.79 9.13 -30.78
C GLY A 279 -1.84 7.94 -30.62
N GLU A 280 -1.28 7.70 -29.43
CA GLU A 280 -0.34 6.63 -29.19
C GLU A 280 -1.01 5.26 -29.19
N PRO A 281 -0.39 4.26 -29.85
CA PRO A 281 -0.91 2.90 -29.81
C PRO A 281 -0.64 2.24 -28.47
N ILE A 282 -1.60 1.43 -27.99
CA ILE A 282 -1.52 0.63 -26.78
C ILE A 282 -2.02 -0.78 -27.06
N CYS A 283 -1.41 -1.76 -26.40
CA CYS A 283 -1.83 -3.17 -26.51
C CYS A 283 -2.05 -3.72 -25.11
N PHE A 284 -3.23 -4.31 -24.87
CA PHE A 284 -3.57 -5.01 -23.64
C PHE A 284 -3.56 -6.51 -23.85
N VAL A 285 -3.19 -7.24 -22.80
CA VAL A 285 -3.30 -8.70 -22.72
C VAL A 285 -4.05 -9.07 -21.44
N THR A 286 -4.99 -10.00 -21.56
CA THR A 286 -5.78 -10.48 -20.45
C THR A 286 -6.20 -11.94 -20.66
N ASN A 287 -6.51 -12.64 -19.57
CA ASN A 287 -7.17 -13.95 -19.59
C ASN A 287 -8.71 -13.85 -19.41
N MET A 288 -9.24 -12.62 -19.38
CA MET A 288 -10.70 -12.35 -19.31
C MET A 288 -11.27 -12.34 -20.74
N LEU A 289 -11.76 -13.49 -21.19
CA LEU A 289 -12.13 -13.67 -22.60
C LEU A 289 -13.49 -13.03 -22.95
N ASP A 290 -14.43 -12.92 -21.98
CA ASP A 290 -15.82 -12.56 -22.24
C ASP A 290 -16.18 -11.11 -21.84
N GLU A 291 -15.32 -10.44 -21.06
CA GLU A 291 -15.57 -9.08 -20.59
C GLU A 291 -15.68 -8.05 -21.73
N ASP A 292 -16.40 -6.95 -21.48
CA ASP A 292 -16.45 -5.83 -22.42
C ASP A 292 -15.08 -5.22 -22.64
N VAL A 293 -14.72 -4.93 -23.89
CA VAL A 293 -13.38 -4.46 -24.28
C VAL A 293 -13.08 -3.07 -23.72
N TYR A 294 -14.07 -2.19 -23.63
CA TYR A 294 -13.91 -0.86 -23.06
C TYR A 294 -13.84 -0.90 -21.54
N LEU A 295 -14.48 -1.87 -20.90
CA LEU A 295 -14.36 -2.10 -19.47
C LEU A 295 -12.92 -2.53 -19.12
N ILE A 296 -12.32 -3.47 -19.88
CA ILE A 296 -10.93 -3.86 -19.74
C ILE A 296 -10.00 -2.65 -19.84
N ALA A 297 -10.18 -1.81 -20.85
CA ALA A 297 -9.40 -0.60 -21.04
C ALA A 297 -9.55 0.40 -19.88
N SER A 298 -10.78 0.55 -19.37
CA SER A 298 -11.08 1.42 -18.23
C SER A 298 -10.42 0.91 -16.94
N TRP A 299 -10.41 -0.39 -16.71
CA TRP A 299 -9.73 -1.01 -15.58
C TRP A 299 -8.21 -0.83 -15.67
N TYR A 300 -7.63 -0.98 -16.86
CA TYR A 300 -6.20 -0.73 -17.02
C TYR A 300 -5.84 0.74 -16.72
N LYS A 301 -6.68 1.69 -17.07
CA LYS A 301 -6.46 3.10 -16.75
C LYS A 301 -6.32 3.35 -15.24
N GLN A 302 -7.03 2.61 -14.41
CA GLN A 302 -6.93 2.71 -12.95
C GLN A 302 -5.57 2.29 -12.39
N ARG A 303 -4.74 1.56 -13.17
CA ARG A 303 -3.37 1.22 -12.77
C ARG A 303 -2.56 2.45 -12.31
N TRP A 304 -2.81 3.62 -12.91
CA TRP A 304 -2.12 4.86 -12.54
C TRP A 304 -2.29 5.23 -11.05
N GLU A 305 -3.31 4.75 -10.39
CA GLU A 305 -3.56 5.04 -8.98
C GLU A 305 -2.45 4.52 -8.07
N ILE A 306 -1.77 3.41 -8.44
CA ILE A 306 -0.65 2.90 -7.64
C ILE A 306 0.60 3.80 -7.76
N GLU A 307 0.80 4.45 -8.88
CA GLU A 307 1.88 5.43 -9.04
C GLU A 307 1.62 6.68 -8.17
N VAL A 308 0.36 7.14 -8.14
CA VAL A 308 -0.08 8.22 -7.25
C VAL A 308 0.10 7.81 -5.78
N PHE A 309 -0.22 6.56 -5.42
CA PHE A 309 0.02 6.01 -4.10
C PHE A 309 1.51 6.01 -3.75
N PHE A 310 2.39 5.53 -4.62
CA PHE A 310 3.84 5.57 -4.36
C PHE A 310 4.38 6.99 -4.21
N LYS A 311 3.89 7.93 -5.01
CA LYS A 311 4.22 9.34 -4.84
C LYS A 311 3.80 9.87 -3.47
N PHE A 312 2.58 9.53 -3.03
CA PHE A 312 2.05 9.92 -1.73
C PHE A 312 2.94 9.40 -0.58
N ILE A 313 3.20 8.10 -0.50
CA ILE A 313 3.98 7.55 0.62
C ILE A 313 5.43 8.05 0.63
N LYS A 314 6.04 8.26 -0.54
CA LYS A 314 7.41 8.77 -0.64
C LYS A 314 7.52 10.24 -0.26
N GLN A 315 6.55 11.06 -0.63
CA GLN A 315 6.59 12.51 -0.39
C GLN A 315 6.05 12.91 0.98
N HIS A 316 5.11 12.15 1.54
CA HIS A 316 4.37 12.57 2.73
C HIS A 316 4.50 11.63 3.92
N LEU A 317 4.89 10.36 3.72
CA LEU A 317 4.98 9.37 4.80
C LEU A 317 6.41 8.88 5.08
N ASN A 318 7.41 9.64 4.69
CA ASN A 318 8.82 9.29 4.96
C ASN A 318 9.27 7.92 4.40
N ALA A 319 8.59 7.35 3.41
CA ALA A 319 8.91 6.02 2.87
C ALA A 319 10.34 5.91 2.30
N ASN A 320 10.98 7.03 2.00
CA ASN A 320 12.38 7.08 1.56
C ASN A 320 13.39 7.13 2.71
N PHE A 321 12.95 7.32 3.97
CA PHE A 321 13.80 7.46 5.14
C PHE A 321 13.69 6.23 6.04
N LEU A 322 14.48 5.22 5.75
CA LEU A 322 14.55 4.04 6.60
C LEU A 322 15.45 4.32 7.80
N VAL A 323 14.88 4.26 9.00
CA VAL A 323 15.62 4.43 10.27
C VAL A 323 16.44 3.19 10.64
N SER A 324 16.20 2.06 9.99
CA SER A 324 16.95 0.82 10.16
C SER A 324 17.73 0.48 8.90
N ARG A 325 18.85 -0.23 9.11
CA ARG A 325 19.73 -0.78 8.06
C ARG A 325 19.65 -2.31 7.99
N ASP A 326 18.99 -2.90 8.94
CA ASP A 326 18.75 -4.32 9.04
C ASP A 326 17.47 -4.69 8.26
N GLU A 327 17.45 -5.89 7.65
CA GLU A 327 16.33 -6.34 6.82
C GLU A 327 15.02 -6.41 7.63
N ASN A 328 15.09 -6.88 8.88
CA ASN A 328 13.93 -6.97 9.74
C ASN A 328 13.37 -5.57 10.05
N GLY A 329 14.23 -4.63 10.41
CA GLY A 329 13.83 -3.25 10.66
C GLY A 329 13.30 -2.53 9.42
N ILE A 330 13.81 -2.86 8.23
CA ILE A 330 13.26 -2.37 6.95
C ILE A 330 11.82 -2.89 6.77
N LYS A 331 11.57 -4.17 6.99
CA LYS A 331 10.22 -4.77 6.93
C LYS A 331 9.26 -4.06 7.89
N VAL A 332 9.67 -3.87 9.15
CA VAL A 332 8.87 -3.14 10.15
C VAL A 332 8.49 -1.74 9.63
N MET A 333 9.45 -0.98 9.13
CA MET A 333 9.18 0.37 8.63
C MET A 333 8.28 0.39 7.40
N VAL A 334 8.40 -0.60 6.52
CA VAL A 334 7.51 -0.74 5.35
C VAL A 334 6.08 -1.05 5.80
N TYR A 335 5.86 -2.03 6.69
CA TYR A 335 4.53 -2.32 7.23
C TYR A 335 3.92 -1.10 7.93
N MET A 336 4.70 -0.38 8.74
CA MET A 336 4.23 0.83 9.40
C MET A 336 3.84 1.94 8.41
N THR A 337 4.59 2.09 7.32
CA THR A 337 4.24 3.02 6.24
C THR A 337 2.91 2.62 5.57
N MET A 338 2.70 1.33 5.33
CA MET A 338 1.45 0.83 4.76
C MET A 338 0.27 1.08 5.71
N ILE A 339 0.42 0.79 7.00
CA ILE A 339 -0.61 1.04 8.01
C ILE A 339 -0.97 2.53 8.05
N LEU A 340 0.03 3.40 8.17
CA LEU A 340 -0.21 4.84 8.21
C LEU A 340 -0.87 5.35 6.91
N SER A 341 -0.50 4.77 5.77
CA SER A 341 -1.14 5.12 4.51
C SER A 341 -2.61 4.74 4.47
N ILE A 342 -3.01 3.59 5.04
CA ILE A 342 -4.43 3.21 5.18
C ILE A 342 -5.18 4.25 6.00
N LEU A 343 -4.65 4.64 7.17
CA LEU A 343 -5.29 5.62 8.04
C LEU A 343 -5.52 6.97 7.34
N ILE A 344 -4.51 7.50 6.66
CA ILE A 344 -4.62 8.79 5.95
C ILE A 344 -5.57 8.69 4.74
N ILE A 345 -5.55 7.58 4.01
CA ILE A 345 -6.43 7.37 2.86
C ILE A 345 -7.88 7.22 3.33
N ALA A 346 -8.13 6.46 4.38
CA ALA A 346 -9.45 6.31 4.97
C ALA A 346 -9.99 7.65 5.45
N TYR A 347 -9.19 8.41 6.21
CA TYR A 347 -9.53 9.75 6.65
C TYR A 347 -9.86 10.70 5.48
N LYS A 348 -9.02 10.67 4.44
CA LYS A 348 -9.23 11.45 3.22
C LYS A 348 -10.58 11.14 2.55
N LYS A 349 -10.91 9.84 2.44
CA LYS A 349 -12.15 9.39 1.77
C LYS A 349 -13.39 9.72 2.60
N ILE A 350 -13.38 9.37 3.88
CA ILE A 350 -14.50 9.57 4.81
C ILE A 350 -14.84 11.06 4.92
N ASN A 351 -13.84 11.93 4.96
CA ASN A 351 -14.01 13.37 5.07
C ASN A 351 -14.02 14.12 3.73
N ASN A 352 -14.07 13.39 2.61
CA ASN A 352 -14.10 13.94 1.25
C ASN A 352 -13.01 15.01 0.97
N ILE A 353 -11.80 14.80 1.51
CA ILE A 353 -10.68 15.75 1.41
C ILE A 353 -9.98 15.60 0.05
N LYS A 354 -9.74 16.71 -0.63
CA LYS A 354 -8.95 16.74 -1.86
C LYS A 354 -7.45 16.82 -1.54
N GLY A 355 -6.69 15.82 -2.04
CA GLY A 355 -5.22 15.77 -1.94
C GLY A 355 -4.70 15.14 -0.63
N TYR A 356 -3.66 14.32 -0.76
CA TYR A 356 -3.05 13.59 0.36
C TYR A 356 -2.30 14.48 1.35
N LYS A 357 -1.67 15.56 0.86
CA LYS A 357 -0.96 16.52 1.71
C LYS A 357 -1.92 17.20 2.70
N ILE A 358 -3.07 17.62 2.21
CA ILE A 358 -4.10 18.27 3.05
C ILE A 358 -4.72 17.27 4.01
N ALA A 359 -4.99 16.04 3.54
CA ALA A 359 -5.52 15.00 4.40
C ALA A 359 -4.57 14.68 5.56
N LYS A 360 -3.27 14.52 5.29
CA LYS A 360 -2.25 14.30 6.33
C LYS A 360 -2.22 15.46 7.31
N LEU A 361 -2.14 16.71 6.82
CA LEU A 361 -2.09 17.89 7.69
C LEU A 361 -3.32 18.01 8.60
N ARG A 362 -4.52 17.80 8.04
CA ARG A 362 -5.75 17.84 8.86
C ARG A 362 -5.78 16.71 9.88
N PHE A 363 -5.36 15.52 9.51
CA PHE A 363 -5.25 14.37 10.40
C PHE A 363 -4.34 14.69 11.60
N GLU A 364 -3.16 15.30 11.36
CA GLU A 364 -2.23 15.73 12.40
C GLU A 364 -2.84 16.79 13.32
N LEU A 365 -3.42 17.84 12.76
CA LEU A 365 -4.03 18.94 13.53
C LEU A 365 -5.21 18.45 14.40
N GLU A 366 -6.01 17.51 13.90
CA GLU A 366 -7.10 16.95 14.70
C GLU A 366 -6.59 16.10 15.85
N LEU A 367 -5.54 15.26 15.62
CA LEU A 367 -4.92 14.51 16.71
C LEU A 367 -4.34 15.42 17.78
N ASP A 368 -3.64 16.49 17.41
CA ASP A 368 -3.12 17.46 18.35
C ASP A 368 -4.24 18.13 19.14
N SER A 369 -5.35 18.48 18.49
CA SER A 369 -6.52 19.06 19.14
C SER A 369 -7.18 18.09 20.15
N GLU A 370 -7.26 16.80 19.80
CA GLU A 370 -7.79 15.77 20.71
C GLU A 370 -6.86 15.56 21.91
N LEU A 371 -5.55 15.54 21.71
CA LEU A 371 -4.57 15.46 22.80
C LEU A 371 -4.68 16.65 23.76
N ILE A 372 -4.85 17.86 23.25
CA ILE A 372 -5.04 19.04 24.07
C ILE A 372 -6.32 18.91 24.91
N LYS A 373 -7.43 18.45 24.32
CA LYS A 373 -8.68 18.20 25.05
C LYS A 373 -8.49 17.19 26.18
N GLU A 374 -7.79 16.08 25.92
CA GLU A 374 -7.49 15.07 26.93
C GLU A 374 -6.65 15.63 28.07
N ILE A 375 -5.62 16.41 27.77
CA ILE A 375 -4.80 17.10 28.79
C ILE A 375 -5.65 18.04 29.64
N VAL A 376 -6.52 18.84 29.02
CA VAL A 376 -7.43 19.75 29.74
C VAL A 376 -8.33 18.96 30.72
N ILE A 377 -8.90 17.82 30.28
CA ILE A 377 -9.73 16.96 31.13
C ILE A 377 -8.92 16.39 32.28
N LEU A 378 -7.72 15.87 32.03
CA LEU A 378 -6.83 15.30 33.05
C LEU A 378 -6.43 16.35 34.11
N CYS A 379 -6.33 17.61 33.72
CA CYS A 379 -6.09 18.73 34.63
C CYS A 379 -7.35 19.23 35.36
N GLY A 380 -8.49 18.56 35.21
CA GLY A 380 -9.76 18.97 35.82
C GLY A 380 -10.45 20.14 35.12
N GLY A 381 -10.02 20.52 33.93
CA GLY A 381 -10.61 21.55 33.09
C GLY A 381 -11.79 21.02 32.26
N ASP A 382 -12.58 21.97 31.73
CA ASP A 382 -13.70 21.68 30.85
C ASP A 382 -13.39 22.17 29.42
N PRO A 383 -13.15 21.23 28.47
CA PRO A 383 -12.83 21.57 27.08
C PRO A 383 -13.98 22.31 26.36
N SER A 384 -15.22 22.17 26.84
CA SER A 384 -16.38 22.84 26.23
C SER A 384 -16.29 24.35 26.29
N LYS A 385 -15.63 24.90 27.32
CA LYS A 385 -15.38 26.34 27.49
C LYS A 385 -14.47 26.92 26.41
N ALA A 386 -13.71 26.08 25.73
CA ALA A 386 -12.83 26.45 24.63
C ALA A 386 -13.26 25.81 23.30
N ALA A 387 -14.54 25.44 23.16
CA ALA A 387 -15.05 24.72 21.99
C ALA A 387 -14.74 25.43 20.66
N HIS A 388 -14.69 26.76 20.63
CA HIS A 388 -14.33 27.57 19.46
C HIS A 388 -12.89 27.34 18.97
N LEU A 389 -11.97 26.87 19.84
CA LEU A 389 -10.59 26.54 19.48
C LEU A 389 -10.46 25.13 18.86
N PHE A 390 -11.48 24.30 19.04
CA PHE A 390 -11.49 22.90 18.63
C PHE A 390 -12.51 22.60 17.53
N SER A 391 -13.25 23.60 17.05
CA SER A 391 -14.12 23.42 15.90
C SER A 391 -13.26 23.25 14.65
N SER A 392 -13.42 22.12 13.97
CA SER A 392 -12.81 21.88 12.65
C SER A 392 -13.28 22.96 11.67
N ALA A 393 -12.32 23.59 10.99
CA ALA A 393 -12.60 24.50 9.88
C ALA A 393 -13.11 23.72 8.66
#